data_b7c28f98acc9756179ff29d9a7b6816a
#
_entry.id   b7c28f98acc9756179ff29d9a7b6816a
#
_cell.length_a   1.000
_cell.length_b   1.000
_cell.length_c   1.000
_cell.angle_alpha   90.00
_cell.angle_beta   90.00
_cell.angle_gamma   90.00
#
_symmetry.space_group_name_H-M   'P 1'
#
loop_
_entity.id
_entity.type
_entity.pdbx_description
1 polymer ?
#
loop_
_entity_poly.entity_id
_entity_poly.type
_entity_poly.pdbx_seq_one_letter_code
_entity_poly.pdbx_strand_id
1 'polypeptide(L)'
;APTDPVETADPNTIPDLPSDLDFKGKTIRILTRQNQNRYQEWGSNGALDDKADDIDEQVYYRNVEIQKKLNVEFDITHATVHDNDLNAWLLSAALLNDSFDIISNKAYQSVSSELLGYYMNLYDVENLNLNKSYWNQTFISAGTVNDHLYTVVGDMNISVYMTMFCMFFNINKCEAQGEGWSMDEIFDVALQGDWTWEKFASYVKDAEVDLGAEKPVYAFYSHTY
;
A
#
# COMPACT_ATOMS: atom_id res chain seq x y z
N ALA A 1 -19.43 27.21 20.66
CA ALA A 1 -19.07 26.29 19.61
C ALA A 1 -19.12 24.86 20.17
N PRO A 2 -19.80 23.91 19.56
CA PRO A 2 -19.73 22.53 20.02
C PRO A 2 -18.30 22.05 19.82
N THR A 3 -17.66 21.60 20.90
CA THR A 3 -16.41 20.84 20.80
C THR A 3 -16.76 19.47 20.23
N ASP A 4 -16.24 19.18 19.04
CA ASP A 4 -16.31 17.83 18.50
C ASP A 4 -15.77 16.84 19.55
N PRO A 5 -16.41 15.70 19.74
CA PRO A 5 -15.89 14.69 20.64
C PRO A 5 -14.51 14.27 20.14
N VAL A 6 -13.51 14.34 21.03
CA VAL A 6 -12.18 13.80 20.76
C VAL A 6 -12.38 12.32 20.48
N GLU A 7 -12.22 11.93 19.22
CA GLU A 7 -12.28 10.54 18.80
C GLU A 7 -11.12 9.82 19.51
N THR A 8 -11.44 9.04 20.52
CA THR A 8 -10.44 8.22 21.20
C THR A 8 -9.97 7.16 20.22
N ALA A 9 -8.69 7.20 19.87
CA ALA A 9 -8.08 6.22 18.97
C ALA A 9 -8.45 4.78 19.39
N ASP A 10 -8.87 3.96 18.43
CA ASP A 10 -9.18 2.55 18.69
C ASP A 10 -7.95 1.86 19.31
N PRO A 11 -8.04 1.25 20.49
CA PRO A 11 -6.93 0.55 21.13
C PRO A 11 -6.28 -0.51 20.24
N ASN A 12 -7.02 -1.05 19.27
CA ASN A 12 -6.48 -2.03 18.34
C ASN A 12 -5.54 -1.43 17.28
N THR A 13 -5.54 -0.12 17.11
CA THR A 13 -4.66 0.60 16.17
C THR A 13 -3.36 1.05 16.83
N ILE A 14 -3.28 1.01 18.17
CA ILE A 14 -2.10 1.46 18.92
C ILE A 14 -1.12 0.30 19.08
N PRO A 15 0.16 0.45 18.70
CA PRO A 15 1.18 -0.54 18.95
C PRO A 15 1.42 -0.76 20.44
N ASP A 16 1.46 -2.02 20.89
CA ASP A 16 1.78 -2.39 22.27
C ASP A 16 3.30 -2.42 22.50
N LEU A 17 3.98 -1.33 22.18
CA LEU A 17 5.42 -1.24 22.36
C LEU A 17 5.74 -0.58 23.72
N PRO A 18 6.76 -1.06 24.44
CA PRO A 18 7.28 -0.38 25.63
C PRO A 18 7.64 1.06 25.30
N SER A 19 7.30 1.98 26.21
CA SER A 19 7.49 3.42 26.00
C SER A 19 8.97 3.87 26.14
N ASP A 20 9.81 3.02 26.69
CA ASP A 20 11.22 3.27 27.03
C ASP A 20 12.22 2.56 26.10
N LEU A 21 11.76 2.16 24.91
CA LEU A 21 12.61 1.54 23.92
C LEU A 21 13.70 2.50 23.44
N ASP A 22 14.96 2.09 23.60
CA ASP A 22 16.13 2.81 23.13
C ASP A 22 17.12 1.82 22.49
N PHE A 23 17.25 1.89 21.16
CA PHE A 23 18.15 1.02 20.41
C PHE A 23 19.56 1.60 20.24
N LYS A 24 19.88 2.70 20.95
CA LYS A 24 21.25 3.27 21.10
C LYS A 24 21.90 3.61 19.76
N GLY A 25 21.15 4.15 18.83
CA GLY A 25 21.65 4.54 17.51
C GLY A 25 21.92 3.35 16.58
N LYS A 26 21.29 2.19 16.81
CA LYS A 26 21.41 1.04 15.90
C LYS A 26 20.93 1.42 14.50
N THR A 27 21.74 1.09 13.48
CA THR A 27 21.34 1.20 12.08
C THR A 27 20.44 0.03 11.70
N ILE A 28 19.29 0.33 11.11
CA ILE A 28 18.36 -0.63 10.51
C ILE A 28 18.51 -0.51 9.00
N ARG A 29 18.97 -1.56 8.36
CA ARG A 29 19.24 -1.63 6.93
C ARG A 29 17.99 -2.11 6.20
N ILE A 30 17.45 -1.27 5.35
CA ILE A 30 16.17 -1.51 4.65
C ILE A 30 16.44 -1.60 3.16
N LEU A 31 16.12 -2.74 2.56
CA LEU A 31 16.10 -2.88 1.11
C LEU A 31 14.69 -2.63 0.60
N THR A 32 14.57 -1.72 -0.35
CA THR A 32 13.30 -1.47 -1.05
C THR A 32 13.48 -1.63 -2.56
N ARG A 33 12.35 -1.68 -3.25
CA ARG A 33 12.32 -1.77 -4.71
C ARG A 33 13.07 -0.63 -5.38
N GLN A 34 13.33 -0.79 -6.68
CA GLN A 34 13.88 0.28 -7.50
C GLN A 34 13.06 1.57 -7.30
N ASN A 35 13.76 2.69 -7.13
CA ASN A 35 13.12 4.00 -6.98
C ASN A 35 12.36 4.35 -8.27
N GLN A 36 11.07 4.03 -8.29
CA GLN A 36 10.13 4.52 -9.27
C GLN A 36 9.19 5.46 -8.52
N ASN A 37 9.02 6.66 -8.99
CA ASN A 37 8.31 7.81 -8.38
C ASN A 37 6.87 7.55 -7.87
N ARG A 38 6.44 6.31 -7.70
CA ARG A 38 5.07 5.92 -7.35
C ARG A 38 4.96 4.99 -6.14
N TYR A 39 6.07 4.52 -5.54
CA TYR A 39 5.99 3.43 -4.56
C TYR A 39 7.04 3.58 -3.46
N GLN A 40 7.12 4.75 -2.86
CA GLN A 40 8.15 5.05 -1.86
C GLN A 40 7.63 4.89 -0.42
N GLU A 41 7.35 3.65 -0.01
CA GLU A 41 6.98 3.39 1.39
C GLU A 41 8.05 3.85 2.39
N TRP A 42 9.30 3.89 1.97
CA TRP A 42 10.42 4.23 2.83
C TRP A 42 11.06 5.58 2.52
N GLY A 43 10.78 6.15 1.35
CA GLY A 43 11.48 7.36 0.90
C GLY A 43 12.95 7.12 0.60
N SER A 44 13.77 8.14 0.78
CA SER A 44 15.23 8.10 0.59
C SER A 44 15.96 8.46 1.88
N ASN A 45 17.25 8.11 1.93
CA ASN A 45 18.14 8.59 3.00
C ASN A 45 18.38 10.11 2.85
N GLY A 46 18.45 10.81 3.98
CA GLY A 46 18.84 12.20 4.04
C GLY A 46 17.69 13.20 4.01
N ALA A 47 17.94 14.39 3.48
CA ALA A 47 16.97 15.47 3.45
C ALA A 47 15.88 15.24 2.41
N LEU A 48 14.72 15.84 2.64
CA LEU A 48 13.63 15.87 1.70
C LEU A 48 14.05 16.53 0.38
N ASP A 49 13.67 15.96 -0.75
CA ASP A 49 13.92 16.53 -2.07
C ASP A 49 13.06 17.78 -2.29
N ASP A 50 13.60 18.81 -2.95
CA ASP A 50 12.88 20.04 -3.32
C ASP A 50 11.68 19.79 -4.25
N LYS A 51 11.58 18.59 -4.83
CA LYS A 51 10.49 18.15 -5.70
C LYS A 51 9.55 17.15 -5.03
N ALA A 52 9.72 16.92 -3.73
CA ALA A 52 8.88 16.03 -2.96
C ALA A 52 7.42 16.50 -3.03
N ASP A 53 6.52 15.56 -3.20
CA ASP A 53 5.09 15.81 -3.04
C ASP A 53 4.66 15.64 -1.58
N ASP A 54 3.39 15.88 -1.29
CA ASP A 54 2.84 15.82 0.07
C ASP A 54 3.01 14.42 0.69
N ILE A 55 3.02 13.35 -0.13
CA ILE A 55 3.20 11.97 0.33
C ILE A 55 4.65 11.73 0.73
N ASP A 56 5.59 12.16 -0.11
CA ASP A 56 7.03 12.06 0.18
C ASP A 56 7.37 12.80 1.48
N GLU A 57 6.77 13.97 1.68
CA GLU A 57 6.94 14.76 2.89
C GLU A 57 6.45 14.01 4.15
N GLN A 58 5.27 13.38 4.09
CA GLN A 58 4.72 12.61 5.20
C GLN A 58 5.55 11.36 5.50
N VAL A 59 6.05 10.67 4.48
CA VAL A 59 6.96 9.53 4.63
C VAL A 59 8.26 9.96 5.31
N TYR A 60 8.81 11.08 4.92
CA TYR A 60 10.02 11.64 5.54
C TYR A 60 9.80 11.94 7.02
N TYR A 61 8.74 12.69 7.38
CA TYR A 61 8.48 13.03 8.78
C TYR A 61 8.17 11.79 9.63
N ARG A 62 7.43 10.83 9.11
CA ARG A 62 7.23 9.54 9.78
C ARG A 62 8.56 8.85 10.11
N ASN A 63 9.47 8.78 9.14
CA ASN A 63 10.76 8.14 9.34
C ASN A 63 11.61 8.89 10.39
N VAL A 64 11.65 10.21 10.33
CA VAL A 64 12.35 11.06 11.31
C VAL A 64 11.79 10.85 12.72
N GLU A 65 10.47 10.81 12.86
CA GLU A 65 9.81 10.59 14.15
C GLU A 65 10.15 9.21 14.73
N ILE A 66 10.07 8.15 13.92
CA ILE A 66 10.37 6.79 14.36
C ILE A 66 11.85 6.67 14.76
N GLN A 67 12.77 7.19 13.94
CA GLN A 67 14.19 7.17 14.25
C GLN A 67 14.48 7.86 15.57
N LYS A 68 13.88 9.02 15.79
CA LYS A 68 14.03 9.76 17.05
C LYS A 68 13.40 9.03 18.25
N LYS A 69 12.19 8.48 18.08
CA LYS A 69 11.45 7.79 19.14
C LYS A 69 12.16 6.53 19.62
N LEU A 70 12.74 5.77 18.71
CA LEU A 70 13.40 4.49 18.99
C LEU A 70 14.92 4.61 19.12
N ASN A 71 15.50 5.79 18.85
CA ASN A 71 16.92 6.02 18.78
C ASN A 71 17.60 5.01 17.84
N VAL A 72 17.13 5.00 16.58
CA VAL A 72 17.66 4.18 15.47
C VAL A 72 18.03 5.08 14.29
N GLU A 73 18.83 4.56 13.37
CA GLU A 73 19.11 5.16 12.08
C GLU A 73 18.60 4.24 10.97
N PHE A 74 17.90 4.77 9.96
CA PHE A 74 17.51 4.01 8.77
C PHE A 74 18.56 4.17 7.68
N ASP A 75 19.05 3.03 7.18
CA ASP A 75 19.86 2.94 5.97
C ASP A 75 19.02 2.30 4.87
N ILE A 76 18.46 3.15 3.99
CA ILE A 76 17.52 2.75 2.96
C ILE A 76 18.27 2.57 1.64
N THR A 77 18.29 1.35 1.14
CA THR A 77 18.88 1.00 -0.15
C THR A 77 17.77 0.70 -1.16
N HIS A 78 17.74 1.45 -2.25
CA HIS A 78 16.89 1.16 -3.40
C HIS A 78 17.58 0.16 -4.31
N ALA A 79 16.87 -0.92 -4.66
CA ALA A 79 17.39 -1.90 -5.59
C ALA A 79 17.73 -1.26 -6.95
N THR A 80 18.83 -1.66 -7.54
CA THR A 80 19.28 -1.17 -8.86
C THR A 80 18.75 -2.01 -10.01
N VAL A 81 18.08 -3.12 -9.70
CA VAL A 81 17.49 -4.04 -10.65
C VAL A 81 15.98 -3.82 -10.77
N HIS A 82 15.40 -4.25 -11.87
CA HIS A 82 13.96 -4.24 -12.03
C HIS A 82 13.28 -5.12 -10.95
N ASP A 83 12.08 -4.76 -10.53
CA ASP A 83 11.36 -5.46 -9.46
C ASP A 83 11.27 -6.97 -9.69
N ASN A 84 11.12 -7.42 -10.94
CA ASN A 84 11.04 -8.83 -11.28
C ASN A 84 12.36 -9.61 -11.02
N ASP A 85 13.48 -8.91 -11.03
CA ASP A 85 14.81 -9.49 -10.82
C ASP A 85 15.29 -9.35 -9.37
N LEU A 86 14.46 -8.69 -8.52
CA LEU A 86 14.83 -8.40 -7.13
C LEU A 86 15.12 -9.67 -6.34
N ASN A 87 14.36 -10.74 -6.55
CA ASN A 87 14.59 -12.01 -5.86
C ASN A 87 15.94 -12.63 -6.22
N ALA A 88 16.35 -12.60 -7.48
CA ALA A 88 17.67 -13.08 -7.91
C ALA A 88 18.80 -12.19 -7.35
N TRP A 89 18.57 -10.90 -7.30
CA TRP A 89 19.50 -9.97 -6.70
C TRP A 89 19.61 -10.14 -5.19
N LEU A 90 18.51 -10.34 -4.48
CA LEU A 90 18.47 -10.67 -3.06
C LEU A 90 19.24 -11.95 -2.74
N LEU A 91 19.08 -12.98 -3.56
CA LEU A 91 19.82 -14.24 -3.42
C LEU A 91 21.32 -13.97 -3.49
N SER A 92 21.77 -13.20 -4.46
CA SER A 92 23.20 -12.88 -4.60
C SER A 92 23.71 -12.01 -3.44
N ALA A 93 22.92 -11.08 -2.93
CA ALA A 93 23.25 -10.24 -1.79
C ALA A 93 23.27 -11.03 -0.47
N ALA A 94 22.29 -11.90 -0.24
CA ALA A 94 22.20 -12.74 0.96
C ALA A 94 23.36 -13.75 1.05
N LEU A 95 23.80 -14.28 -0.07
CA LEU A 95 24.97 -15.17 -0.11
C LEU A 95 26.29 -14.45 0.21
N LEU A 96 26.33 -13.13 0.12
CA LEU A 96 27.55 -12.36 0.27
C LEU A 96 27.75 -11.77 1.66
N ASN A 97 26.69 -11.45 2.41
CA ASN A 97 26.79 -10.95 3.80
C ASN A 97 25.43 -10.45 4.29
N ASP A 98 24.79 -11.04 5.21
CA ASP A 98 23.78 -10.51 6.12
C ASP A 98 23.54 -8.96 6.01
N SER A 99 23.02 -8.52 4.84
CA SER A 99 23.13 -7.12 4.45
C SER A 99 21.88 -6.30 4.80
N PHE A 100 20.71 -6.92 5.01
CA PHE A 100 19.46 -6.20 5.24
C PHE A 100 18.68 -6.79 6.41
N ASP A 101 18.09 -5.90 7.21
CA ASP A 101 17.25 -6.27 8.35
C ASP A 101 15.77 -6.33 7.93
N ILE A 102 15.37 -5.48 6.98
CA ILE A 102 14.01 -5.40 6.44
C ILE A 102 14.05 -5.37 4.92
N ILE A 103 13.14 -6.10 4.30
CA ILE A 103 12.97 -6.11 2.85
C ILE A 103 11.53 -5.69 2.52
N SER A 104 11.40 -4.64 1.69
CA SER A 104 10.12 -4.13 1.20
C SER A 104 10.00 -4.41 -0.30
N ASN A 105 9.12 -5.35 -0.68
CA ASN A 105 8.94 -5.79 -2.06
C ASN A 105 7.46 -6.02 -2.38
N LYS A 106 7.14 -6.29 -3.64
CA LYS A 106 5.79 -6.71 -4.04
C LYS A 106 5.45 -8.05 -3.39
N ALA A 107 4.26 -8.15 -2.81
CA ALA A 107 3.83 -9.33 -2.06
C ALA A 107 3.99 -10.63 -2.87
N TYR A 108 3.52 -10.66 -4.13
CA TYR A 108 3.60 -11.85 -4.97
C TYR A 108 5.03 -12.29 -5.31
N GLN A 109 5.98 -11.37 -5.30
CA GLN A 109 7.39 -11.69 -5.51
C GLN A 109 8.06 -12.18 -4.21
N SER A 110 7.66 -11.62 -3.08
CA SER A 110 8.15 -12.06 -1.77
C SER A 110 7.79 -13.51 -1.50
N VAL A 111 6.55 -13.93 -1.77
CA VAL A 111 6.08 -15.31 -1.59
C VAL A 111 6.97 -16.33 -2.30
N SER A 112 7.43 -16.03 -3.51
CA SER A 112 8.35 -16.96 -4.22
C SER A 112 9.72 -17.12 -3.55
N SER A 113 10.15 -16.12 -2.78
CA SER A 113 11.43 -16.15 -2.03
C SER A 113 11.30 -16.81 -0.65
N GLU A 114 10.10 -16.95 -0.12
CA GLU A 114 9.85 -17.58 1.18
C GLU A 114 10.31 -19.02 1.20
N LEU A 115 10.10 -19.75 0.10
CA LEU A 115 10.51 -21.14 -0.05
C LEU A 115 12.04 -21.33 -0.05
N LEU A 116 12.79 -20.25 -0.21
CA LEU A 116 14.26 -20.28 -0.23
C LEU A 116 14.87 -20.08 1.16
N GLY A 117 14.05 -19.83 2.18
CA GLY A 117 14.48 -19.71 3.56
C GLY A 117 15.23 -18.41 3.90
N TYR A 118 14.98 -17.32 3.12
CA TYR A 118 15.63 -16.02 3.36
C TYR A 118 14.93 -15.18 4.43
N TYR A 119 13.69 -15.51 4.76
CA TYR A 119 12.88 -14.75 5.69
C TYR A 119 12.65 -15.55 6.98
N MET A 120 12.62 -14.83 8.09
CA MET A 120 12.20 -15.42 9.35
C MET A 120 10.68 -15.55 9.41
N ASN A 121 10.18 -16.52 10.15
CA ASN A 121 8.75 -16.64 10.42
C ASN A 121 8.30 -15.46 11.31
N LEU A 122 7.35 -14.68 10.84
CA LEU A 122 6.87 -13.49 11.53
C LEU A 122 6.05 -13.79 12.78
N TYR A 123 5.56 -15.04 12.94
CA TYR A 123 4.95 -15.47 14.19
C TYR A 123 5.97 -15.60 15.33
N ASP A 124 7.26 -15.74 15.02
CA ASP A 124 8.34 -15.81 15.99
C ASP A 124 8.89 -14.42 16.37
N VAL A 125 8.37 -13.34 15.72
CA VAL A 125 8.78 -11.97 16.02
C VAL A 125 7.98 -11.42 17.17
N GLU A 126 8.63 -11.27 18.31
CA GLU A 126 8.02 -10.72 19.51
C GLU A 126 7.54 -9.27 19.26
N ASN A 127 6.39 -8.90 19.80
CA ASN A 127 5.77 -7.57 19.69
C ASN A 127 5.31 -7.13 18.29
N LEU A 128 5.31 -7.99 17.30
CA LEU A 128 4.75 -7.66 15.99
C LEU A 128 3.21 -7.55 16.01
N ASN A 129 2.57 -8.25 16.95
CA ASN A 129 1.13 -8.18 17.23
C ASN A 129 0.25 -8.31 15.96
N LEU A 130 0.44 -9.40 15.23
CA LEU A 130 -0.17 -9.64 13.91
C LEU A 130 -1.70 -9.64 13.90
N ASN A 131 -2.35 -9.68 15.08
CA ASN A 131 -3.80 -9.59 15.24
C ASN A 131 -4.35 -8.16 15.29
N LYS A 132 -3.49 -7.15 15.23
CA LYS A 132 -3.92 -5.73 15.25
C LYS A 132 -4.50 -5.31 13.92
N SER A 133 -5.43 -4.35 13.94
CA SER A 133 -6.17 -3.88 12.77
C SER A 133 -5.32 -3.14 11.73
N TYR A 134 -4.16 -2.62 12.12
CA TYR A 134 -3.21 -2.01 11.17
C TYR A 134 -2.49 -3.03 10.28
N TRP A 135 -2.62 -4.34 10.57
CA TRP A 135 -2.21 -5.40 9.66
C TRP A 135 -3.39 -5.90 8.82
N ASN A 136 -3.18 -6.15 7.55
CA ASN A 136 -4.21 -6.71 6.67
C ASN A 136 -4.51 -8.17 7.04
N GLN A 137 -5.59 -8.39 7.78
CA GLN A 137 -5.96 -9.72 8.30
C GLN A 137 -6.28 -10.73 7.19
N THR A 138 -6.85 -10.28 6.07
CA THR A 138 -7.09 -11.15 4.90
C THR A 138 -5.78 -11.61 4.29
N PHE A 139 -4.79 -10.72 4.18
CA PHE A 139 -3.47 -11.07 3.68
C PHE A 139 -2.76 -12.06 4.62
N ILE A 140 -2.79 -11.83 5.93
CA ILE A 140 -2.23 -12.74 6.93
C ILE A 140 -2.85 -14.13 6.81
N SER A 141 -4.19 -14.21 6.80
CA SER A 141 -4.91 -15.48 6.68
C SER A 141 -4.58 -16.24 5.39
N ALA A 142 -4.48 -15.53 4.27
CA ALA A 142 -4.16 -16.14 2.97
C ALA A 142 -2.67 -16.53 2.83
N GLY A 143 -1.78 -15.77 3.47
CA GLY A 143 -0.33 -15.95 3.39
C GLY A 143 0.24 -16.94 4.42
N THR A 144 -0.56 -17.34 5.42
CA THR A 144 -0.10 -18.32 6.42
C THR A 144 -0.18 -19.74 5.86
N VAL A 145 0.96 -20.41 5.79
CA VAL A 145 1.07 -21.81 5.32
C VAL A 145 1.80 -22.63 6.36
N ASN A 146 1.18 -23.71 6.84
CA ASN A 146 1.74 -24.59 7.86
C ASN A 146 2.27 -23.83 9.11
N ASP A 147 1.49 -22.90 9.62
CA ASP A 147 1.84 -22.05 10.77
C ASP A 147 3.07 -21.14 10.55
N HIS A 148 3.40 -20.85 9.30
CA HIS A 148 4.46 -19.91 8.94
C HIS A 148 3.90 -18.74 8.13
N LEU A 149 4.35 -17.53 8.45
CA LEU A 149 4.08 -16.29 7.75
C LEU A 149 5.39 -15.53 7.57
N TYR A 150 5.77 -15.22 6.36
CA TYR A 150 7.05 -14.57 6.07
C TYR A 150 6.93 -13.14 5.57
N THR A 151 5.73 -12.74 5.13
CA THR A 151 5.45 -11.40 4.65
C THR A 151 4.14 -10.89 5.23
N VAL A 152 4.06 -9.58 5.44
CA VAL A 152 2.85 -8.89 5.89
C VAL A 152 2.61 -7.62 5.09
N VAL A 153 1.36 -7.22 5.05
CA VAL A 153 0.91 -5.95 4.49
C VAL A 153 0.10 -5.22 5.56
N GLY A 154 0.36 -3.95 5.73
CA GLY A 154 -0.32 -3.12 6.73
C GLY A 154 -0.41 -1.66 6.31
N ASP A 155 -0.88 -0.80 7.20
CA ASP A 155 -1.15 0.62 6.94
C ASP A 155 0.10 1.41 6.52
N MET A 156 1.29 0.93 6.83
CA MET A 156 2.52 1.54 6.35
C MET A 156 2.74 1.40 4.83
N ASN A 157 2.02 0.48 4.16
CA ASN A 157 2.22 0.18 2.74
C ASN A 157 1.41 1.14 1.86
N ILE A 158 1.92 2.33 1.61
CA ILE A 158 1.29 3.39 0.82
C ILE A 158 0.94 2.91 -0.60
N SER A 159 1.77 2.05 -1.18
CA SER A 159 1.54 1.49 -2.51
C SER A 159 0.22 0.71 -2.63
N VAL A 160 -0.33 0.19 -1.54
CA VAL A 160 -1.67 -0.44 -1.54
C VAL A 160 -2.72 0.55 -1.99
N TYR A 161 -2.69 1.77 -1.47
CA TYR A 161 -3.64 2.84 -1.84
C TYR A 161 -3.38 3.35 -3.25
N MET A 162 -2.11 3.50 -3.65
CA MET A 162 -1.73 4.00 -4.97
C MET A 162 -2.03 3.01 -6.11
N THR A 163 -2.11 1.72 -5.80
CA THR A 163 -2.41 0.65 -6.78
C THR A 163 -3.83 0.12 -6.68
N MET A 164 -4.66 0.75 -5.87
CA MET A 164 -6.06 0.38 -5.74
C MET A 164 -6.81 0.64 -7.06
N PHE A 165 -7.50 -0.38 -7.55
CA PHE A 165 -8.37 -0.21 -8.70
C PHE A 165 -9.60 0.59 -8.28
N CYS A 166 -9.91 1.63 -9.05
CA CYS A 166 -11.09 2.44 -8.85
C CYS A 166 -11.76 2.76 -10.19
N MET A 167 -13.03 3.10 -10.14
CA MET A 167 -13.77 3.58 -11.30
C MET A 167 -13.76 5.10 -11.34
N PHE A 168 -13.35 5.66 -12.45
CA PHE A 168 -13.44 7.09 -12.70
C PHE A 168 -14.67 7.40 -13.55
N PHE A 169 -15.44 8.38 -13.13
CA PHE A 169 -16.60 8.85 -13.85
C PHE A 169 -16.32 10.21 -14.50
N ASN A 170 -16.70 10.35 -15.76
CA ASN A 170 -16.74 11.68 -16.38
C ASN A 170 -18.05 12.35 -15.99
N ILE A 171 -18.00 13.21 -14.98
CA ILE A 171 -19.18 13.86 -14.37
C ILE A 171 -20.05 14.52 -15.44
N ASN A 172 -19.49 15.35 -16.29
CA ASN A 172 -20.27 16.06 -17.31
C ASN A 172 -20.99 15.13 -18.29
N LYS A 173 -20.37 14.00 -18.62
CA LYS A 173 -20.98 13.01 -19.50
C LYS A 173 -22.05 12.19 -18.79
N CYS A 174 -21.86 11.88 -17.51
CA CYS A 174 -22.87 11.21 -16.70
C CYS A 174 -24.12 12.08 -16.55
N GLU A 175 -23.96 13.32 -16.12
CA GLU A 175 -25.07 14.26 -15.94
C GLU A 175 -25.83 14.55 -17.24
N ALA A 176 -25.15 14.53 -18.38
CA ALA A 176 -25.79 14.69 -19.69
C ALA A 176 -26.70 13.51 -20.08
N GLN A 177 -26.61 12.36 -19.42
CA GLN A 177 -27.53 11.22 -19.63
C GLN A 177 -28.90 11.45 -19.01
N GLY A 178 -29.02 12.37 -18.05
CA GLY A 178 -30.28 12.74 -17.41
C GLY A 178 -30.53 12.06 -16.05
N GLU A 179 -31.78 11.73 -15.76
CA GLU A 179 -32.22 11.20 -14.49
C GLU A 179 -31.50 9.88 -14.15
N GLY A 180 -31.05 9.74 -12.90
CA GLY A 180 -30.32 8.55 -12.41
C GLY A 180 -28.81 8.57 -12.70
N TRP A 181 -28.30 9.65 -13.32
CA TRP A 181 -26.90 9.75 -13.71
C TRP A 181 -26.12 10.90 -13.04
N SER A 182 -26.74 11.59 -12.08
CA SER A 182 -25.99 12.52 -11.25
C SER A 182 -24.98 11.77 -10.37
N MET A 183 -23.90 12.45 -9.99
CA MET A 183 -22.91 11.82 -9.12
C MET A 183 -23.51 11.40 -7.77
N ASP A 184 -24.41 12.21 -7.22
CA ASP A 184 -25.07 11.89 -5.95
C ASP A 184 -25.88 10.59 -6.07
N GLU A 185 -26.66 10.41 -7.14
CA GLU A 185 -27.44 9.20 -7.37
C GLU A 185 -26.54 7.96 -7.57
N ILE A 186 -25.43 8.09 -8.29
CA ILE A 186 -24.46 7.01 -8.51
C ILE A 186 -23.78 6.63 -7.19
N PHE A 187 -23.37 7.62 -6.39
CA PHE A 187 -22.75 7.37 -5.09
C PHE A 187 -23.73 6.78 -4.08
N ASP A 188 -25.00 7.21 -4.10
CA ASP A 188 -26.04 6.63 -3.25
C ASP A 188 -26.25 5.14 -3.52
N VAL A 189 -26.24 4.73 -4.78
CA VAL A 189 -26.28 3.31 -5.16
C VAL A 189 -25.11 2.54 -4.56
N ALA A 190 -23.90 3.11 -4.60
CA ALA A 190 -22.72 2.47 -4.03
C ALA A 190 -22.76 2.43 -2.49
N LEU A 191 -23.16 3.52 -1.84
CA LEU A 191 -23.25 3.62 -0.37
C LEU A 191 -24.32 2.70 0.23
N GLN A 192 -25.41 2.45 -0.52
CA GLN A 192 -26.48 1.52 -0.11
C GLN A 192 -26.08 0.05 -0.33
N GLY A 193 -24.95 -0.23 -0.96
CA GLY A 193 -24.50 -1.58 -1.27
C GLY A 193 -25.15 -2.18 -2.53
N ASP A 194 -25.84 -1.36 -3.30
CA ASP A 194 -26.56 -1.76 -4.53
C ASP A 194 -25.69 -1.68 -5.79
N TRP A 195 -24.38 -1.38 -5.63
CA TRP A 195 -23.43 -1.38 -6.74
C TRP A 195 -23.03 -2.80 -7.12
N THR A 196 -23.91 -3.46 -7.88
CA THR A 196 -23.70 -4.83 -8.39
C THR A 196 -23.23 -4.82 -9.85
N TRP A 197 -22.80 -5.98 -10.36
CA TRP A 197 -22.46 -6.13 -11.77
C TRP A 197 -23.64 -5.86 -12.70
N GLU A 198 -24.86 -6.25 -12.30
CA GLU A 198 -26.10 -6.00 -13.03
C GLU A 198 -26.40 -4.50 -13.07
N LYS A 199 -26.22 -3.80 -11.95
CA LYS A 199 -26.42 -2.35 -11.88
C LYS A 199 -25.40 -1.61 -12.73
N PHE A 200 -24.11 -1.97 -12.63
CA PHE A 200 -23.06 -1.43 -13.50
C PHE A 200 -23.36 -1.69 -14.97
N ALA A 201 -23.75 -2.91 -15.34
CA ALA A 201 -24.09 -3.27 -16.72
C ALA A 201 -25.27 -2.46 -17.26
N SER A 202 -26.26 -2.13 -16.41
CA SER A 202 -27.37 -1.26 -16.83
C SER A 202 -26.89 0.13 -17.19
N TYR A 203 -26.03 0.75 -16.37
CA TYR A 203 -25.42 2.04 -16.68
C TYR A 203 -24.64 2.00 -18.02
N VAL A 204 -23.79 1.00 -18.21
CA VAL A 204 -22.99 0.87 -19.45
C VAL A 204 -23.87 0.68 -20.68
N LYS A 205 -24.97 -0.09 -20.56
CA LYS A 205 -25.89 -0.37 -21.65
C LYS A 205 -26.70 0.86 -22.04
N ASP A 206 -27.12 1.63 -21.06
CA ASP A 206 -28.00 2.79 -21.27
C ASP A 206 -27.21 4.06 -21.60
N ALA A 207 -25.89 4.06 -21.43
CA ALA A 207 -25.02 5.18 -21.78
C ALA A 207 -25.03 5.41 -23.29
N GLU A 208 -25.15 6.68 -23.69
CA GLU A 208 -25.03 7.09 -25.09
C GLU A 208 -23.60 6.83 -25.61
N VAL A 209 -23.51 6.09 -26.71
CA VAL A 209 -22.24 5.72 -27.34
C VAL A 209 -22.23 6.23 -28.79
N ASP A 210 -21.22 7.01 -29.12
CA ASP A 210 -20.97 7.48 -30.49
C ASP A 210 -19.78 6.71 -31.10
N LEU A 211 -20.09 5.72 -31.91
CA LEU A 211 -19.13 4.90 -32.65
C LEU A 211 -18.82 5.48 -34.04
N GLY A 212 -19.58 6.50 -34.49
CA GLY A 212 -19.41 7.15 -35.80
C GLY A 212 -18.44 8.33 -35.79
N ALA A 213 -18.02 8.77 -34.63
CA ALA A 213 -17.08 9.90 -34.50
C ALA A 213 -15.67 9.52 -34.92
N GLU A 214 -14.88 10.51 -35.35
CA GLU A 214 -13.44 10.37 -35.61
C GLU A 214 -12.66 9.79 -34.40
N LYS A 215 -13.16 10.11 -33.20
CA LYS A 215 -12.72 9.51 -31.92
C LYS A 215 -13.93 8.86 -31.25
N PRO A 216 -14.08 7.52 -31.36
CA PRO A 216 -15.20 6.82 -30.75
C PRO A 216 -15.32 7.09 -29.25
N VAL A 217 -16.55 7.28 -28.77
CA VAL A 217 -16.86 7.43 -27.36
C VAL A 217 -17.40 6.09 -26.87
N TYR A 218 -16.80 5.56 -25.83
CA TYR A 218 -17.20 4.30 -25.21
C TYR A 218 -17.83 4.58 -23.83
N ALA A 219 -18.85 3.80 -23.48
CA ALA A 219 -19.48 3.89 -22.18
C ALA A 219 -18.54 3.45 -21.04
N PHE A 220 -17.66 2.50 -21.32
CA PHE A 220 -16.70 1.97 -20.37
C PHE A 220 -15.37 1.61 -21.03
N TYR A 221 -14.30 1.90 -20.33
CA TYR A 221 -12.96 1.48 -20.70
C TYR A 221 -12.27 0.86 -19.49
N SER A 222 -11.65 -0.29 -19.68
CA SER A 222 -10.84 -0.97 -18.66
C SER A 222 -9.47 -1.31 -19.20
N HIS A 223 -8.47 -1.24 -18.34
CA HIS A 223 -7.15 -1.75 -18.63
C HIS A 223 -7.16 -3.28 -18.48
N THR A 224 -6.71 -3.98 -19.51
CA THR A 224 -6.47 -5.43 -19.44
C THR A 224 -4.99 -5.65 -19.14
N TYR A 225 -4.72 -6.42 -18.09
CA TYR A 225 -3.38 -6.93 -17.80
C TYR A 225 -3.11 -8.18 -18.63
#